data_68d145b42c8eb93f68b484f9c4796779
#
_entry.id   68d145b42c8eb93f68b484f9c4796779
#
_cell.length_a   1.000
_cell.length_b   1.000
_cell.length_c   1.000
_cell.angle_alpha   90.00
_cell.angle_beta   90.00
_cell.angle_gamma   90.00
#
_symmetry.space_group_name_H-M   'P 1'
#
loop_
_entity.id
_entity.type
_entity.pdbx_description
1 polymer ?
#
loop_
_entity_poly.entity_id
_entity_poly.type
_entity_poly.pdbx_seq_one_letter_code
_entity_poly.pdbx_strand_id
1 'polypeptide(L)'
;MNRIYTYLRASTKEQDVNRGRKSLEGFAQNASRSISSWFVENESGATLKRPELFRLLDIAQQGDILLVEQVDRISRLNTQDWELLKSIITTKGIAVVALDLPTSYQFMKIDSDEFTKRMLVAINSMMLDMLAAVARKDYEDRRRRQAEGIEKAKQMGKYKGRRINHNLHENITTLLNSGKSYNAIVSLLGCSKATISKIAKSNTTS
;
A
#
# COMPACT_ATOMS: atom_id res chain seq x y z
N MET A 1 5.90 -9.04 30.97
CA MET A 1 5.62 -9.89 29.80
C MET A 1 5.50 -8.97 28.61
N ASN A 2 6.30 -9.15 27.55
CA ASN A 2 6.31 -8.25 26.40
C ASN A 2 5.00 -8.36 25.62
N ARG A 3 4.40 -7.22 25.25
CA ARG A 3 3.16 -7.17 24.46
C ARG A 3 3.44 -7.43 23.01
N ILE A 4 2.46 -8.00 22.30
CA ILE A 4 2.54 -8.23 20.86
C ILE A 4 1.55 -7.28 20.18
N TYR A 5 2.08 -6.39 19.37
CA TYR A 5 1.32 -5.50 18.49
C TYR A 5 1.44 -5.97 17.07
N THR A 6 0.33 -6.13 16.40
CA THR A 6 0.32 -6.54 14.99
C THR A 6 0.10 -5.33 14.09
N TYR A 7 0.87 -5.27 13.01
CA TYR A 7 0.68 -4.30 11.96
C TYR A 7 0.32 -5.00 10.65
N LEU A 8 -0.86 -4.67 10.13
CA LEU A 8 -1.37 -5.13 8.85
C LEU A 8 -1.48 -3.96 7.89
N ARG A 9 -0.90 -4.11 6.71
CA ARG A 9 -1.11 -3.17 5.62
C ARG A 9 -1.94 -3.83 4.54
N ALA A 10 -3.16 -3.34 4.35
CA ALA A 10 -4.10 -3.85 3.37
C ALA A 10 -4.26 -2.87 2.22
N SER A 11 -4.29 -3.36 0.98
CA SER A 11 -4.99 -2.68 -0.09
C SER A 11 -6.49 -2.94 0.09
N THR A 12 -7.36 -2.03 -0.34
CA THR A 12 -8.80 -1.89 -0.15
C THR A 12 -9.73 -3.14 -0.15
N LYS A 13 -9.22 -4.36 -0.08
CA LYS A 13 -10.02 -5.59 -0.04
C LYS A 13 -10.03 -6.19 1.36
N GLU A 14 -11.19 -6.20 2.01
CA GLU A 14 -11.42 -6.85 3.32
C GLU A 14 -10.93 -8.30 3.39
N GLN A 15 -10.95 -9.03 2.28
CA GLN A 15 -10.47 -10.42 2.21
C GLN A 15 -8.98 -10.56 2.53
N ASP A 16 -8.14 -9.60 2.09
CA ASP A 16 -6.69 -9.63 2.36
C ASP A 16 -6.38 -9.34 3.84
N VAL A 17 -7.16 -8.46 4.48
CA VAL A 17 -7.04 -8.17 5.91
C VAL A 17 -7.37 -9.41 6.74
N ASN A 18 -8.48 -10.08 6.44
CA ASN A 18 -8.94 -11.24 7.18
C ASN A 18 -8.00 -12.44 7.04
N ARG A 19 -7.39 -12.63 5.85
CA ARG A 19 -6.36 -13.65 5.66
C ARG A 19 -5.13 -13.37 6.51
N GLY A 20 -4.61 -12.14 6.45
CA GLY A 20 -3.45 -11.72 7.24
C GLY A 20 -3.69 -11.85 8.74
N ARG A 21 -4.88 -11.50 9.23
CA ARG A 21 -5.26 -11.69 10.63
C ARG A 21 -5.16 -13.14 11.05
N LYS A 22 -5.80 -14.06 10.32
CA LYS A 22 -5.76 -15.49 10.63
C LYS A 22 -4.33 -16.04 10.69
N SER A 23 -3.47 -15.63 9.77
CA SER A 23 -2.07 -16.06 9.75
C SER A 23 -1.31 -15.59 10.98
N LEU A 24 -1.47 -14.32 11.38
CA LEU A 24 -0.81 -13.74 12.55
C LEU A 24 -1.35 -14.28 13.87
N GLU A 25 -2.68 -14.49 13.97
CA GLU A 25 -3.32 -15.13 15.13
C GLU A 25 -2.82 -16.55 15.32
N GLY A 26 -2.83 -17.36 14.26
CA GLY A 26 -2.33 -18.73 14.30
C GLY A 26 -0.85 -18.78 14.71
N PHE A 27 -0.03 -17.87 14.20
CA PHE A 27 1.38 -17.78 14.58
C PHE A 27 1.56 -17.45 16.06
N ALA A 28 0.84 -16.46 16.58
CA ALA A 28 0.90 -16.08 17.99
C ALA A 28 0.40 -17.21 18.90
N GLN A 29 -0.69 -17.88 18.55
CA GLN A 29 -1.23 -19.03 19.27
C GLN A 29 -0.24 -20.20 19.33
N ASN A 30 0.43 -20.53 18.20
CA ASN A 30 1.46 -21.57 18.15
C ASN A 30 2.65 -21.24 19.07
N ALA A 31 2.92 -19.97 19.31
CA ALA A 31 3.93 -19.52 20.27
C ALA A 31 3.37 -19.40 21.71
N SER A 32 2.14 -19.86 21.97
CA SER A 32 1.44 -19.70 23.26
C SER A 32 1.37 -18.25 23.73
N ARG A 33 1.20 -17.30 22.82
CA ARG A 33 1.15 -15.87 23.06
C ARG A 33 -0.16 -15.26 22.52
N SER A 34 -0.61 -14.17 23.14
CA SER A 34 -1.78 -13.40 22.69
C SER A 34 -1.37 -12.08 22.07
N ILE A 35 -2.13 -11.65 21.06
CA ILE A 35 -1.99 -10.35 20.41
C ILE A 35 -2.68 -9.30 21.29
N SER A 36 -1.96 -8.24 21.64
CA SER A 36 -2.45 -7.16 22.50
C SER A 36 -3.29 -6.13 21.73
N SER A 37 -2.90 -5.79 20.51
CA SER A 37 -3.63 -4.84 19.67
C SER A 37 -3.31 -4.99 18.19
N TRP A 38 -4.27 -4.54 17.36
CA TRP A 38 -4.21 -4.57 15.89
C TRP A 38 -4.15 -3.17 15.32
N PHE A 39 -3.22 -2.95 14.40
CA PHE A 39 -3.06 -1.71 13.66
C PHE A 39 -3.17 -2.01 12.17
N VAL A 40 -4.21 -1.48 11.54
CA VAL A 40 -4.51 -1.75 10.13
C VAL A 40 -4.32 -0.48 9.33
N GLU A 41 -3.39 -0.53 8.37
CA GLU A 41 -3.02 0.60 7.52
C GLU A 41 -3.54 0.40 6.11
N ASN A 42 -4.19 1.43 5.55
CA ASN A 42 -4.67 1.43 4.16
C ASN A 42 -3.75 2.23 3.22
N GLU A 43 -2.62 2.70 3.73
CA GLU A 43 -1.69 3.54 2.98
C GLU A 43 -0.71 2.75 2.11
N SER A 44 -0.11 3.46 1.14
CA SER A 44 0.93 2.90 0.28
C SER A 44 2.15 2.45 1.08
N GLY A 45 2.65 1.25 0.76
CA GLY A 45 3.90 0.75 1.35
C GLY A 45 5.17 1.52 0.96
N ALA A 46 5.10 2.44 -0.01
CA ALA A 46 6.24 3.18 -0.52
C ALA A 46 6.46 4.55 0.16
N THR A 47 5.61 4.92 1.10
CA THR A 47 5.70 6.19 1.83
C THR A 47 5.75 5.97 3.33
N LEU A 48 6.34 6.92 4.06
CA LEU A 48 6.37 6.91 5.53
C LEU A 48 5.09 7.50 6.16
N LYS A 49 4.13 7.95 5.35
CA LYS A 49 2.82 8.42 5.82
C LYS A 49 1.95 7.23 6.25
N ARG A 50 2.21 6.72 7.45
CA ARG A 50 1.59 5.52 8.03
C ARG A 50 1.12 5.81 9.45
N PRO A 51 -0.02 6.49 9.62
CA PRO A 51 -0.49 6.92 10.94
C PRO A 51 -0.68 5.73 11.90
N GLU A 52 -1.18 4.59 11.45
CA GLU A 52 -1.38 3.44 12.33
C GLU A 52 -0.05 2.79 12.76
N LEU A 53 0.97 2.76 11.87
CA LEU A 53 2.30 2.30 12.26
C LEU A 53 2.92 3.21 13.33
N PHE A 54 2.85 4.53 13.13
CA PHE A 54 3.40 5.48 14.11
C PHE A 54 2.64 5.44 15.43
N ARG A 55 1.31 5.30 15.40
CA ARG A 55 0.50 5.11 16.59
C ARG A 55 0.91 3.85 17.35
N LEU A 56 1.19 2.74 16.66
CA LEU A 56 1.74 1.53 17.27
C LEU A 56 3.09 1.83 17.94
N LEU A 57 4.00 2.46 17.19
CA LEU A 57 5.33 2.78 17.70
C LEU A 57 5.26 3.70 18.93
N ASP A 58 4.29 4.62 18.99
CA ASP A 58 4.14 5.55 20.11
C ASP A 58 3.75 4.86 21.41
N ILE A 59 2.87 3.85 21.34
CA ILE A 59 2.42 3.11 22.54
C ILE A 59 3.34 1.95 22.94
N ALA A 60 4.16 1.45 21.99
CA ALA A 60 5.06 0.33 22.23
C ALA A 60 6.20 0.74 23.17
N GLN A 61 6.55 -0.17 24.08
CA GLN A 61 7.62 -0.01 25.07
C GLN A 61 8.78 -0.95 24.75
N GLN A 62 9.90 -0.73 25.43
CA GLN A 62 11.08 -1.57 25.30
C GLN A 62 10.75 -3.05 25.56
N GLY A 63 11.17 -3.89 24.62
CA GLY A 63 10.92 -5.32 24.66
C GLY A 63 9.59 -5.76 24.03
N ASP A 64 8.67 -4.84 23.70
CA ASP A 64 7.44 -5.19 22.98
C ASP A 64 7.76 -5.67 21.57
N ILE A 65 6.83 -6.43 20.99
CA ILE A 65 7.00 -7.08 19.70
C ILE A 65 6.08 -6.42 18.66
N LEU A 66 6.68 -6.00 17.54
CA LEU A 66 5.99 -5.63 16.32
C LEU A 66 5.91 -6.87 15.43
N LEU A 67 4.72 -7.49 15.34
CA LEU A 67 4.45 -8.68 14.55
C LEU A 67 3.82 -8.29 13.21
N VAL A 68 4.43 -8.75 12.10
CA VAL A 68 3.98 -8.51 10.73
C VAL A 68 3.92 -9.81 9.93
N GLU A 69 3.09 -9.84 8.88
CA GLU A 69 3.00 -10.99 7.97
C GLU A 69 4.30 -11.15 7.16
N GLN A 70 4.84 -10.04 6.66
CA GLN A 70 6.06 -10.00 5.86
C GLN A 70 6.85 -8.73 6.18
N VAL A 71 8.17 -8.79 6.07
CA VAL A 71 9.03 -7.62 6.25
C VAL A 71 8.68 -6.51 5.25
N ASP A 72 8.22 -6.85 4.04
CA ASP A 72 7.80 -5.89 3.01
C ASP A 72 6.61 -5.01 3.42
N ARG A 73 5.86 -5.40 4.44
CA ARG A 73 4.76 -4.58 4.99
C ARG A 73 5.26 -3.27 5.59
N ILE A 74 6.48 -3.29 6.12
CA ILE A 74 7.09 -2.12 6.78
C ILE A 74 8.24 -1.51 5.96
N SER A 75 8.91 -2.28 5.08
CA SER A 75 10.23 -1.96 4.53
C SER A 75 10.28 -1.47 3.08
N ARG A 76 9.14 -1.33 2.36
CA ARG A 76 9.10 -0.83 0.96
C ARG A 76 9.40 0.67 0.84
N LEU A 77 10.11 1.23 1.76
CA LEU A 77 10.47 2.64 1.84
C LEU A 77 11.73 2.92 1.01
N ASN A 78 11.96 4.19 0.68
CA ASN A 78 13.27 4.64 0.22
C ASN A 78 14.31 4.47 1.34
N THR A 79 15.60 4.61 1.02
CA THR A 79 16.68 4.37 1.98
C THR A 79 16.56 5.25 3.23
N GLN A 80 16.31 6.55 3.03
CA GLN A 80 16.25 7.52 4.13
C GLN A 80 15.08 7.22 5.08
N ASP A 81 13.89 6.96 4.52
CA ASP A 81 12.69 6.62 5.30
C ASP A 81 12.84 5.28 6.03
N TRP A 82 13.53 4.29 5.41
CA TRP A 82 13.82 3.02 6.06
C TRP A 82 14.77 3.19 7.24
N GLU A 83 15.88 3.90 7.07
CA GLU A 83 16.84 4.17 8.15
C GLU A 83 16.18 4.93 9.32
N LEU A 84 15.32 5.89 9.01
CA LEU A 84 14.56 6.61 10.02
C LEU A 84 13.63 5.68 10.81
N LEU A 85 12.82 4.88 10.12
CA LEU A 85 11.92 3.92 10.76
C LEU A 85 12.68 2.90 11.60
N LYS A 86 13.77 2.35 11.07
CA LYS A 86 14.63 1.40 11.76
C LYS A 86 15.25 2.03 13.02
N SER A 87 15.73 3.27 12.93
CA SER A 87 16.27 4.00 14.07
C SER A 87 15.22 4.15 15.18
N ILE A 88 13.97 4.50 14.86
CA ILE A 88 12.89 4.61 15.83
C ILE A 88 12.64 3.26 16.52
N ILE A 89 12.50 2.18 15.75
CA ILE A 89 12.26 0.82 16.27
C ILE A 89 13.40 0.39 17.21
N THR A 90 14.66 0.62 16.79
CA THR A 90 15.85 0.25 17.56
C THR A 90 15.97 1.07 18.84
N THR A 91 15.78 2.39 18.77
CA THR A 91 15.88 3.29 19.93
C THR A 91 14.80 2.97 20.98
N LYS A 92 13.60 2.59 20.52
CA LYS A 92 12.53 2.15 21.42
C LYS A 92 12.73 0.71 21.92
N GLY A 93 13.71 -0.03 21.40
CA GLY A 93 13.97 -1.42 21.81
C GLY A 93 12.84 -2.39 21.44
N ILE A 94 12.12 -2.12 20.34
CA ILE A 94 11.01 -2.96 19.85
C ILE A 94 11.59 -4.08 18.99
N ALA A 95 11.19 -5.33 19.26
CA ALA A 95 11.59 -6.47 18.44
C ALA A 95 10.64 -6.63 17.24
N VAL A 96 11.19 -6.71 16.02
CA VAL A 96 10.39 -7.00 14.82
C VAL A 96 10.35 -8.50 14.59
N VAL A 97 9.14 -9.06 14.50
CA VAL A 97 8.89 -10.47 14.16
C VAL A 97 8.05 -10.50 12.89
N ALA A 98 8.53 -11.23 11.89
CA ALA A 98 7.83 -11.38 10.62
C ALA A 98 7.72 -12.86 10.22
N LEU A 99 6.56 -13.27 9.66
CA LEU A 99 6.31 -14.67 9.31
C LEU A 99 7.22 -15.17 8.17
N ASP A 100 7.73 -14.27 7.34
CA ASP A 100 8.70 -14.57 6.29
C ASP A 100 10.17 -14.49 6.76
N LEU A 101 10.40 -14.23 8.07
CA LEU A 101 11.73 -14.15 8.68
C LEU A 101 11.87 -15.09 9.89
N PRO A 102 12.12 -16.40 9.69
CA PRO A 102 12.19 -17.39 10.79
C PRO A 102 13.21 -17.06 11.88
N THR A 103 14.30 -16.36 11.55
CA THR A 103 15.29 -15.90 12.55
C THR A 103 14.70 -14.95 13.59
N SER A 104 13.59 -14.27 13.26
CA SER A 104 12.90 -13.37 14.18
C SER A 104 12.01 -14.10 15.21
N TYR A 105 11.66 -15.37 14.99
CA TYR A 105 10.77 -16.13 15.87
C TYR A 105 11.31 -16.32 17.27
N GLN A 106 12.62 -16.21 17.42
CA GLN A 106 13.28 -16.35 18.74
C GLN A 106 12.88 -15.23 19.70
N PHE A 107 12.48 -14.05 19.19
CA PHE A 107 11.94 -12.97 20.02
C PHE A 107 10.57 -13.30 20.63
N MET A 108 9.89 -14.34 20.13
CA MET A 108 8.66 -14.87 20.73
C MET A 108 8.94 -15.76 21.96
N LYS A 109 10.14 -16.29 22.11
CA LYS A 109 10.56 -17.15 23.23
C LYS A 109 11.09 -16.30 24.38
N ILE A 110 10.86 -16.74 25.59
CA ILE A 110 11.16 -15.96 26.81
C ILE A 110 12.59 -16.23 27.32
N ASP A 111 13.19 -17.40 26.99
CA ASP A 111 14.46 -17.86 27.53
C ASP A 111 15.60 -17.88 26.51
N SER A 112 16.49 -16.93 26.62
CA SER A 112 17.85 -17.00 26.08
C SER A 112 18.79 -16.17 26.97
N ASP A 113 20.06 -16.59 27.07
CA ASP A 113 21.08 -15.82 27.76
C ASP A 113 21.36 -14.48 27.05
N GLU A 114 21.98 -13.55 27.76
CA GLU A 114 22.20 -12.17 27.28
C GLU A 114 23.09 -12.10 26.03
N PHE A 115 24.11 -12.97 25.94
CA PHE A 115 25.01 -13.03 24.77
C PHE A 115 24.25 -13.50 23.52
N THR A 116 23.49 -14.59 23.64
CA THR A 116 22.66 -15.13 22.57
C THR A 116 21.62 -14.10 22.12
N LYS A 117 20.99 -13.38 23.06
CA LYS A 117 20.05 -12.29 22.71
C LYS A 117 20.70 -11.22 21.87
N ARG A 118 21.88 -10.72 22.26
CA ARG A 118 22.60 -9.69 21.51
C ARG A 118 23.00 -10.15 20.11
N MET A 119 23.47 -11.38 19.98
CA MET A 119 23.81 -11.96 18.68
C MET A 119 22.60 -12.08 17.76
N LEU A 120 21.46 -12.51 18.30
CA LEU A 120 20.21 -12.64 17.56
C LEU A 120 19.65 -11.27 17.10
N VAL A 121 19.75 -10.25 17.95
CA VAL A 121 19.38 -8.88 17.59
C VAL A 121 20.23 -8.38 16.40
N ALA A 122 21.55 -8.62 16.42
CA ALA A 122 22.44 -8.22 15.33
C ALA A 122 22.11 -8.96 14.03
N ILE A 123 21.94 -10.29 14.07
CA ILE A 123 21.55 -11.11 12.91
C ILE A 123 20.20 -10.66 12.36
N ASN A 124 19.21 -10.47 13.23
CA ASN A 124 17.87 -10.04 12.81
C ASN A 124 17.90 -8.64 12.16
N SER A 125 18.66 -7.71 12.70
CA SER A 125 18.85 -6.38 12.11
C SER A 125 19.45 -6.47 10.70
N MET A 126 20.49 -7.28 10.52
CA MET A 126 21.08 -7.51 9.21
C MET A 126 20.09 -8.14 8.22
N MET A 127 19.32 -9.13 8.63
CA MET A 127 18.31 -9.77 7.79
C MET A 127 17.18 -8.81 7.40
N LEU A 128 16.74 -7.96 8.33
CA LEU A 128 15.75 -6.93 8.05
C LEU A 128 16.26 -5.95 6.96
N ASP A 129 17.51 -5.52 7.04
CA ASP A 129 18.13 -4.65 6.04
C ASP A 129 18.21 -5.31 4.66
N MET A 130 18.63 -6.58 4.62
CA MET A 130 18.66 -7.33 3.37
C MET A 130 17.27 -7.46 2.73
N LEU A 131 16.27 -7.85 3.51
CA LEU A 131 14.89 -7.98 3.00
C LEU A 131 14.31 -6.63 2.60
N ALA A 132 14.62 -5.55 3.32
CA ALA A 132 14.23 -4.20 2.95
C ALA A 132 14.85 -3.78 1.61
N ALA A 133 16.13 -4.06 1.40
CA ALA A 133 16.82 -3.77 0.15
C ALA A 133 16.22 -4.56 -1.03
N VAL A 134 15.94 -5.85 -0.85
CA VAL A 134 15.27 -6.71 -1.85
C VAL A 134 13.88 -6.18 -2.16
N ALA A 135 13.06 -5.91 -1.15
CA ALA A 135 11.68 -5.42 -1.33
C ALA A 135 11.64 -4.07 -2.08
N ARG A 136 12.63 -3.20 -1.84
CA ARG A 136 12.78 -1.93 -2.56
C ARG A 136 13.14 -2.16 -4.02
N LYS A 137 14.15 -2.98 -4.29
CA LYS A 137 14.57 -3.32 -5.64
C LYS A 137 13.41 -3.92 -6.45
N ASP A 138 12.67 -4.85 -5.89
CA ASP A 138 11.50 -5.45 -6.53
C ASP A 138 10.40 -4.42 -6.83
N TYR A 139 10.21 -3.45 -5.95
CA TYR A 139 9.26 -2.36 -6.19
C TYR A 139 9.70 -1.45 -7.34
N GLU A 140 10.98 -1.05 -7.37
CA GLU A 140 11.57 -0.21 -8.42
C GLU A 140 11.53 -0.92 -9.78
N ASP A 141 11.88 -2.20 -9.82
CA ASP A 141 11.86 -3.03 -11.03
C ASP A 141 10.44 -3.22 -11.60
N ARG A 142 9.45 -3.41 -10.72
CA ARG A 142 8.04 -3.47 -11.14
C ARG A 142 7.57 -2.14 -11.72
N ARG A 143 7.94 -1.04 -11.09
CA ARG A 143 7.58 0.31 -11.52
C ARG A 143 8.20 0.64 -12.88
N ARG A 144 9.49 0.28 -13.07
CA ARG A 144 10.20 0.42 -14.35
C ARG A 144 9.50 -0.38 -15.45
N ARG A 145 9.26 -1.68 -15.25
CA ARG A 145 8.55 -2.54 -16.22
C ARG A 145 7.16 -2.02 -16.56
N GLN A 146 6.44 -1.48 -15.59
CA GLN A 146 5.14 -0.86 -15.82
C GLN A 146 5.27 0.38 -16.72
N ALA A 147 6.23 1.26 -16.46
CA ALA A 147 6.47 2.46 -17.27
C ALA A 147 6.85 2.11 -18.71
N GLU A 148 7.77 1.16 -18.89
CA GLU A 148 8.18 0.63 -20.20
C GLU A 148 6.98 0.02 -20.96
N GLY A 149 6.14 -0.75 -20.26
CA GLY A 149 4.93 -1.35 -20.83
C GLY A 149 3.90 -0.31 -21.27
N ILE A 150 3.71 0.76 -20.49
CA ILE A 150 2.84 1.89 -20.84
C ILE A 150 3.38 2.62 -22.08
N GLU A 151 4.68 2.88 -22.11
CA GLU A 151 5.31 3.56 -23.25
C GLU A 151 5.17 2.76 -24.53
N LYS A 152 5.48 1.46 -24.49
CA LYS A 152 5.26 0.54 -25.61
C LYS A 152 3.80 0.49 -26.07
N ALA A 153 2.86 0.49 -25.13
CA ALA A 153 1.43 0.49 -25.45
C ALA A 153 0.97 1.82 -26.10
N LYS A 154 1.55 2.96 -25.69
CA LYS A 154 1.31 4.26 -26.32
C LYS A 154 1.84 4.28 -27.75
N GLN A 155 3.07 3.81 -27.98
CA GLN A 155 3.67 3.73 -29.32
C GLN A 155 2.85 2.82 -30.26
N MET A 156 2.26 1.74 -29.73
CA MET A 156 1.36 0.86 -30.47
C MET A 156 -0.06 1.45 -30.67
N GLY A 157 -0.34 2.66 -30.22
CA GLY A 157 -1.65 3.30 -30.33
C GLY A 157 -2.76 2.61 -29.51
N LYS A 158 -2.40 1.79 -28.50
CA LYS A 158 -3.38 1.09 -27.66
C LYS A 158 -4.11 2.03 -26.70
N TYR A 159 -3.54 3.19 -26.39
CA TYR A 159 -4.14 4.20 -25.53
C TYR A 159 -5.04 5.13 -26.36
N LYS A 160 -6.25 4.68 -26.66
CA LYS A 160 -7.25 5.44 -27.44
C LYS A 160 -8.08 6.42 -26.60
N GLY A 161 -7.78 6.55 -25.31
CA GLY A 161 -8.57 7.36 -24.39
C GLY A 161 -9.95 6.73 -24.06
N ARG A 162 -10.85 7.52 -23.49
CA ARG A 162 -12.23 7.11 -23.22
C ARG A 162 -12.98 6.96 -24.55
N ARG A 163 -13.65 5.83 -24.75
CA ARG A 163 -14.49 5.62 -25.93
C ARG A 163 -15.53 6.74 -26.06
N ILE A 164 -15.67 7.22 -27.30
CA ILE A 164 -16.70 8.22 -27.63
C ILE A 164 -18.07 7.55 -27.47
N ASN A 165 -18.98 8.20 -26.76
CA ASN A 165 -20.38 7.78 -26.73
C ASN A 165 -21.10 8.38 -27.95
N HIS A 166 -21.15 7.63 -29.04
CA HIS A 166 -21.75 8.07 -30.31
C HIS A 166 -23.20 8.47 -30.12
N ASN A 167 -24.02 7.71 -29.39
CA ASN A 167 -25.42 8.03 -29.12
C ASN A 167 -25.58 9.38 -28.42
N LEU A 168 -24.72 9.66 -27.43
CA LEU A 168 -24.74 10.95 -26.75
C LEU A 168 -24.37 12.09 -27.71
N HIS A 169 -23.39 11.88 -28.60
CA HIS A 169 -22.96 12.87 -29.60
C HIS A 169 -24.08 13.16 -30.60
N GLU A 170 -24.74 12.13 -31.14
CA GLU A 170 -25.88 12.25 -32.05
C GLU A 170 -27.04 13.00 -31.41
N ASN A 171 -27.41 12.64 -30.18
CA ASN A 171 -28.48 13.31 -29.45
C ASN A 171 -28.17 14.80 -29.20
N ILE A 172 -26.93 15.13 -28.82
CA ILE A 172 -26.51 16.54 -28.66
C ILE A 172 -26.59 17.28 -30.00
N THR A 173 -26.10 16.69 -31.08
CA THR A 173 -26.15 17.30 -32.43
C THR A 173 -27.60 17.56 -32.86
N THR A 174 -28.49 16.59 -32.71
CA THR A 174 -29.92 16.72 -33.03
C THR A 174 -30.58 17.84 -32.24
N LEU A 175 -30.32 17.93 -30.94
CA LEU A 175 -30.88 18.99 -30.08
C LEU A 175 -30.31 20.37 -30.42
N LEU A 176 -29.04 20.47 -30.77
CA LEU A 176 -28.43 21.73 -31.24
C LEU A 176 -29.06 22.19 -32.55
N ASN A 177 -29.25 21.28 -33.52
CA ASN A 177 -29.89 21.57 -34.80
C ASN A 177 -31.37 21.97 -34.66
N SER A 178 -32.04 21.48 -33.62
CA SER A 178 -33.40 21.89 -33.26
C SER A 178 -33.49 23.22 -32.47
N GLY A 179 -32.37 23.94 -32.33
CA GLY A 179 -32.31 25.25 -31.67
C GLY A 179 -32.38 25.22 -30.14
N LYS A 180 -32.20 24.06 -29.49
CA LYS A 180 -32.23 23.97 -28.03
C LYS A 180 -31.02 24.66 -27.41
N SER A 181 -31.26 25.38 -26.32
CA SER A 181 -30.15 26.02 -25.58
C SER A 181 -29.27 25.00 -24.86
N TYR A 182 -28.00 25.32 -24.61
CA TYR A 182 -27.07 24.47 -23.85
C TYR A 182 -27.62 24.07 -22.48
N ASN A 183 -28.34 24.98 -21.80
CA ASN A 183 -28.94 24.65 -20.50
C ASN A 183 -30.05 23.58 -20.65
N ALA A 184 -30.88 23.68 -21.68
CA ALA A 184 -31.92 22.68 -21.96
C ALA A 184 -31.31 21.31 -22.30
N ILE A 185 -30.22 21.28 -23.08
CA ILE A 185 -29.51 20.03 -23.42
C ILE A 185 -28.85 19.41 -22.18
N VAL A 186 -28.25 20.19 -21.30
CA VAL A 186 -27.71 19.70 -20.02
C VAL A 186 -28.81 19.04 -19.18
N SER A 187 -30.00 19.67 -19.07
CA SER A 187 -31.10 19.15 -18.30
C SER A 187 -31.70 17.85 -18.90
N LEU A 188 -31.69 17.71 -20.23
CA LEU A 188 -32.27 16.55 -20.93
C LEU A 188 -31.30 15.34 -20.94
N LEU A 189 -29.99 15.58 -21.12
CA LEU A 189 -29.02 14.51 -21.37
C LEU A 189 -28.05 14.29 -20.21
N GLY A 190 -28.07 15.11 -19.17
CA GLY A 190 -27.18 15.02 -17.99
C GLY A 190 -25.70 15.22 -18.33
N CYS A 191 -25.36 15.81 -19.47
CA CYS A 191 -23.98 16.04 -19.91
C CYS A 191 -23.50 17.46 -19.54
N SER A 192 -22.18 17.66 -19.51
CA SER A 192 -21.60 18.98 -19.22
C SER A 192 -21.71 19.95 -20.39
N LYS A 193 -21.80 21.26 -20.12
CA LYS A 193 -21.72 22.30 -21.17
C LYS A 193 -20.45 22.23 -21.99
N ALA A 194 -19.32 21.82 -21.37
CA ALA A 194 -18.05 21.64 -22.08
C ALA A 194 -18.14 20.53 -23.15
N THR A 195 -18.87 19.42 -22.86
CA THR A 195 -19.11 18.35 -23.85
C THR A 195 -19.94 18.89 -25.02
N ILE A 196 -21.01 19.67 -24.76
CA ILE A 196 -21.86 20.25 -25.81
C ILE A 196 -21.03 21.22 -26.69
N SER A 197 -20.26 22.11 -26.07
CA SER A 197 -19.41 23.05 -26.80
C SER A 197 -18.38 22.36 -27.68
N LYS A 198 -17.76 21.26 -27.20
CA LYS A 198 -16.80 20.49 -27.99
C LYS A 198 -17.43 19.87 -29.21
N ILE A 199 -18.65 19.31 -29.08
CA ILE A 199 -19.40 18.72 -30.20
C ILE A 199 -19.88 19.79 -31.18
N ALA A 200 -20.37 20.91 -30.69
CA ALA A 200 -20.79 22.04 -31.55
C ALA A 200 -19.63 22.53 -32.43
N LYS A 201 -18.44 22.68 -31.86
CA LYS A 201 -17.24 23.11 -32.61
C LYS A 201 -16.82 22.08 -33.66
N SER A 202 -16.90 20.77 -33.37
CA SER A 202 -16.56 19.72 -34.36
C SER A 202 -17.54 19.68 -35.55
N ASN A 203 -18.81 20.03 -35.35
CA ASN A 203 -19.80 20.08 -36.42
C ASN A 203 -19.70 21.35 -37.29
N THR A 204 -19.04 22.40 -36.82
CA THR A 204 -18.84 23.65 -37.59
C THR A 204 -17.63 23.60 -38.51
N THR A 205 -16.77 22.57 -38.36
CA THR A 205 -15.51 22.43 -39.11
C THR A 205 -15.60 21.35 -40.22
N SER A 206 -16.76 20.72 -40.40
CA SER A 206 -17.12 19.76 -41.47
C SER A 206 -18.09 20.39 -42.43
#